data_af29767e0554ff4cddc9c5392faa6857
#
_entry.id   af29767e0554ff4cddc9c5392faa6857
#
_cell.length_a   1.000
_cell.length_b   1.000
_cell.length_c   1.000
_cell.angle_alpha   90.00
_cell.angle_beta   90.00
_cell.angle_gamma   90.00
#
_symmetry.space_group_name_H-M   'P 1'
#
loop_
_entity.id
_entity.type
_entity.pdbx_description
1 polymer ?
#
loop_
_entity_poly.entity_id
_entity_poly.type
_entity_poly.pdbx_seq_one_letter_code
_entity_poly.pdbx_strand_id
1 'polypeptide(L)'
;TALLECAGLLPRQRRVFVSYRRGEAREAALQLFDALSARLFDVFLDTHGIPPAEDFQTMLWHRLCDSDVLLMLDTPGYFESRWTSAEFGRALAKGISVLRVGWPDTTPSARTATASRAELLPEEVDPTTGRIAEGAVERICLQLEEVRSQSHAVRSVNLVSNLRNAI
;
A
#
# COMPACT_ATOMS: atom_id res chain seq x y z
N THR A 1 3.87 -15.98 -8.80
CA THR A 1 2.78 -15.68 -7.83
C THR A 1 1.59 -16.62 -8.06
N ALA A 2 1.03 -16.72 -9.28
CA ALA A 2 -0.10 -17.59 -9.59
C ALA A 2 0.13 -19.09 -9.25
N LEU A 3 1.34 -19.59 -9.47
CA LEU A 3 1.72 -20.97 -9.11
C LEU A 3 1.70 -21.20 -7.60
N LEU A 4 2.16 -20.23 -6.82
CA LEU A 4 2.17 -20.30 -5.35
C LEU A 4 0.74 -20.22 -4.78
N GLU A 5 -0.13 -19.46 -5.40
CA GLU A 5 -1.55 -19.40 -5.06
C GLU A 5 -2.27 -20.72 -5.38
N CYS A 6 -2.00 -21.31 -6.56
CA CYS A 6 -2.53 -22.62 -6.92
C CYS A 6 -2.04 -23.73 -5.99
N ALA A 7 -0.80 -23.63 -5.50
CA ALA A 7 -0.24 -24.57 -4.53
C ALA A 7 -0.74 -24.32 -3.08
N GLY A 8 -1.58 -23.31 -2.85
CA GLY A 8 -2.06 -22.94 -1.51
C GLY A 8 -1.00 -22.30 -0.61
N LEU A 9 0.14 -21.92 -1.19
CA LEU A 9 1.25 -21.29 -0.46
C LEU A 9 1.09 -19.79 -0.30
N LEU A 10 0.20 -19.17 -1.07
CA LEU A 10 -0.20 -17.77 -0.93
C LEU A 10 -1.71 -17.66 -0.75
N PRO A 11 -2.21 -16.73 0.08
CA PRO A 11 -3.63 -16.51 0.21
C PRO A 11 -4.22 -16.04 -1.13
N ARG A 12 -5.40 -16.53 -1.45
CA ARG A 12 -6.12 -16.15 -2.68
C ARG A 12 -6.58 -14.69 -2.69
N GLN A 13 -6.76 -14.11 -1.51
CA GLN A 13 -7.14 -12.70 -1.38
C GLN A 13 -5.88 -11.84 -1.49
N ARG A 14 -5.95 -10.86 -2.39
CA ARG A 14 -4.90 -9.90 -2.69
C ARG A 14 -5.42 -8.52 -2.34
N ARG A 15 -5.37 -8.14 -1.06
CA ARG A 15 -5.93 -6.90 -0.56
C ARG A 15 -4.88 -5.82 -0.42
N VAL A 16 -5.12 -4.69 -1.07
CA VAL A 16 -4.27 -3.52 -1.02
C VAL A 16 -5.06 -2.31 -0.55
N PHE A 17 -4.54 -1.63 0.44
CA PHE A 17 -5.06 -0.33 0.87
C PHE A 17 -4.17 0.76 0.28
N VAL A 18 -4.74 1.67 -0.52
CA VAL A 18 -4.02 2.80 -1.10
C VAL A 18 -4.26 4.04 -0.24
N SER A 19 -3.22 4.50 0.43
CA SER A 19 -3.22 5.69 1.25
C SER A 19 -2.55 6.84 0.51
N TYR A 20 -3.25 7.95 0.33
CA TYR A 20 -2.78 9.11 -0.42
C TYR A 20 -3.44 10.41 0.03
N ARG A 21 -2.76 11.52 -0.18
CA ARG A 21 -3.34 12.85 -0.01
C ARG A 21 -4.08 13.25 -1.27
N ARG A 22 -5.41 13.39 -1.17
CA ARG A 22 -6.29 13.63 -2.32
C ARG A 22 -5.88 14.84 -3.16
N GLY A 23 -5.50 15.95 -2.53
CA GLY A 23 -5.12 17.17 -3.23
C GLY A 23 -3.82 17.06 -4.03
N GLU A 24 -3.02 16.01 -3.80
CA GLU A 24 -1.68 15.88 -4.39
C GLU A 24 -1.51 14.64 -5.28
N ALA A 25 -2.20 13.54 -5.00
CA ALA A 25 -1.95 12.27 -5.67
C ALA A 25 -3.21 11.53 -6.17
N ARG A 26 -4.32 12.22 -6.33
CA ARG A 26 -5.60 11.59 -6.74
C ARG A 26 -5.49 10.85 -8.07
N GLU A 27 -4.95 11.48 -9.10
CA GLU A 27 -4.87 10.90 -10.43
C GLU A 27 -3.94 9.68 -10.47
N ALA A 28 -2.81 9.76 -9.80
CA ALA A 28 -1.89 8.63 -9.65
C ALA A 28 -2.54 7.47 -8.86
N ALA A 29 -3.31 7.78 -7.81
CA ALA A 29 -4.02 6.77 -7.03
C ALA A 29 -5.07 6.05 -7.89
N LEU A 30 -5.80 6.75 -8.75
CA LEU A 30 -6.75 6.15 -9.69
C LEU A 30 -6.07 5.28 -10.74
N GLN A 31 -4.93 5.72 -11.30
CA GLN A 31 -4.14 4.88 -12.22
C GLN A 31 -3.69 3.58 -11.58
N LEU A 32 -3.20 3.66 -10.34
CA LEU A 32 -2.75 2.48 -9.60
C LEU A 32 -3.92 1.57 -9.21
N PHE A 33 -5.08 2.16 -8.88
CA PHE A 33 -6.31 1.40 -8.65
C PHE A 33 -6.68 0.57 -9.88
N ASP A 34 -6.73 1.17 -11.07
CA ASP A 34 -7.08 0.48 -12.30
C ASP A 34 -6.05 -0.60 -12.65
N ALA A 35 -4.75 -0.30 -12.55
CA ALA A 35 -3.67 -1.23 -12.86
C ALA A 35 -3.61 -2.43 -11.92
N LEU A 36 -3.85 -2.23 -10.63
CA LEU A 36 -3.87 -3.29 -9.62
C LEU A 36 -5.15 -4.12 -9.71
N SER A 37 -6.30 -3.49 -9.96
CA SER A 37 -7.56 -4.19 -10.17
C SER A 37 -7.50 -5.11 -11.40
N ALA A 38 -6.86 -4.67 -12.48
CA ALA A 38 -6.60 -5.50 -13.66
C ALA A 38 -5.70 -6.72 -13.35
N ARG A 39 -4.91 -6.66 -12.29
CA ARG A 39 -4.07 -7.75 -11.78
C ARG A 39 -4.75 -8.57 -10.69
N LEU A 40 -6.06 -8.44 -10.56
CA LEU A 40 -6.89 -9.15 -9.59
C LEU A 40 -6.56 -8.84 -8.11
N PHE A 41 -6.09 -7.64 -7.83
CA PHE A 41 -6.05 -7.13 -6.47
C PHE A 41 -7.40 -6.57 -6.07
N ASP A 42 -7.82 -6.84 -4.85
CA ASP A 42 -8.92 -6.14 -4.16
C ASP A 42 -8.35 -4.83 -3.59
N VAL A 43 -8.54 -3.76 -4.35
CA VAL A 43 -7.93 -2.45 -4.04
C VAL A 43 -8.94 -1.58 -3.32
N PHE A 44 -8.56 -1.11 -2.14
CA PHE A 44 -9.30 -0.11 -1.41
C PHE A 44 -8.61 1.24 -1.53
N LEU A 45 -9.32 2.22 -2.10
CA LEU A 45 -8.91 3.62 -2.11
C LEU A 45 -9.60 4.35 -0.96
N ASP A 46 -8.80 4.99 -0.12
CA ASP A 46 -9.35 5.96 0.79
C ASP A 46 -9.81 7.22 0.04
N THR A 47 -11.13 7.34 -0.12
CA THR A 47 -11.75 8.47 -0.83
C THR A 47 -12.13 9.61 0.12
N HIS A 48 -11.45 9.79 1.25
CA HIS A 48 -11.80 10.78 2.26
C HIS A 48 -11.98 12.20 1.70
N GLY A 49 -13.19 12.63 1.70
CA GLY A 49 -13.62 13.98 1.36
C GLY A 49 -14.97 14.34 1.96
N ILE A 50 -15.55 13.41 2.70
CA ILE A 50 -16.74 13.62 3.52
C ILE A 50 -16.29 13.41 4.97
N PRO A 51 -16.59 14.29 5.93
CA PRO A 51 -16.35 14.00 7.34
C PRO A 51 -17.10 12.69 7.65
N PRO A 52 -16.40 11.63 8.02
CA PRO A 52 -17.04 10.34 8.18
C PRO A 52 -17.93 10.38 9.42
N ALA A 53 -19.13 9.85 9.27
CA ALA A 53 -19.83 9.32 10.42
C ALA A 53 -18.93 8.25 11.09
N GLU A 54 -19.00 8.08 12.41
CA GLU A 54 -18.16 7.12 13.16
C GLU A 54 -18.13 5.72 12.53
N ASP A 55 -19.24 5.27 11.97
CA ASP A 55 -19.38 3.99 11.28
C ASP A 55 -18.47 3.85 10.06
N PHE A 56 -18.25 4.92 9.30
CA PHE A 56 -17.38 4.91 8.12
C PHE A 56 -15.91 4.80 8.52
N GLN A 57 -15.49 5.46 9.57
CA GLN A 57 -14.12 5.39 10.08
C GLN A 57 -13.79 3.99 10.60
N THR A 58 -14.74 3.36 11.28
CA THR A 58 -14.61 1.97 11.74
C THR A 58 -14.46 1.02 10.56
N MET A 59 -15.25 1.18 9.49
CA MET A 59 -15.13 0.40 8.27
C MET A 59 -13.77 0.55 7.61
N LEU A 60 -13.22 1.77 7.54
CA LEU A 60 -11.88 2.03 7.01
C LEU A 60 -10.81 1.28 7.77
N TRP A 61 -10.90 1.32 9.10
CA TRP A 61 -9.94 0.61 9.94
C TRP A 61 -10.01 -0.90 9.76
N HIS A 62 -11.20 -1.46 9.59
CA HIS A 62 -11.35 -2.87 9.24
C HIS A 62 -10.72 -3.19 7.89
N ARG A 63 -10.98 -2.38 6.87
CA ARG A 63 -10.38 -2.55 5.53
C ARG A 63 -8.86 -2.49 5.56
N LEU A 64 -8.30 -1.54 6.30
CA LEU A 64 -6.85 -1.44 6.48
C LEU A 64 -6.29 -2.68 7.20
N CYS A 65 -6.91 -3.09 8.30
CA CYS A 65 -6.47 -4.26 9.07
C CYS A 65 -6.55 -5.57 8.28
N ASP A 66 -7.50 -5.67 7.34
CA ASP A 66 -7.67 -6.82 6.46
C ASP A 66 -6.78 -6.79 5.21
N SER A 67 -6.01 -5.72 5.02
CA SER A 67 -5.15 -5.58 3.87
C SER A 67 -3.82 -6.32 4.04
N ASP A 68 -3.29 -6.86 2.95
CA ASP A 68 -1.99 -7.51 2.91
C ASP A 68 -0.84 -6.50 2.85
N VAL A 69 -1.07 -5.40 2.12
CA VAL A 69 -0.08 -4.34 1.91
C VAL A 69 -0.77 -2.98 1.97
N LEU A 70 -0.11 -2.01 2.60
CA LEU A 70 -0.40 -0.60 2.47
C LEU A 70 0.46 -0.02 1.34
N LEU A 71 -0.17 0.48 0.30
CA LEU A 71 0.48 1.29 -0.74
C LEU A 71 0.38 2.76 -0.36
N MET A 72 1.49 3.33 0.06
CA MET A 72 1.59 4.71 0.52
C MET A 72 2.11 5.61 -0.60
N LEU A 73 1.33 6.60 -1.03
CA LEU A 73 1.77 7.61 -1.99
C LEU A 73 2.33 8.82 -1.22
N ASP A 74 3.65 8.81 -1.03
CA ASP A 74 4.36 9.79 -0.20
C ASP A 74 4.66 11.07 -0.98
N THR A 75 3.67 11.95 -1.03
CA THR A 75 3.77 13.32 -1.52
C THR A 75 4.26 14.28 -0.43
N PRO A 76 4.71 15.51 -0.76
CA PRO A 76 5.22 16.45 0.23
C PRO A 76 4.33 16.66 1.45
N GLY A 77 3.00 16.68 1.24
CA GLY A 77 2.03 16.90 2.31
C GLY A 77 1.46 15.62 2.95
N TYR A 78 1.95 14.45 2.62
CA TYR A 78 1.37 13.18 3.11
C TYR A 78 1.25 13.14 4.64
N PHE A 79 2.32 13.42 5.36
CA PHE A 79 2.33 13.40 6.83
C PHE A 79 1.74 14.65 7.50
N GLU A 80 1.44 15.70 6.74
CA GLU A 80 0.69 16.85 7.23
C GLU A 80 -0.80 16.53 7.38
N SER A 81 -1.30 15.55 6.62
CA SER A 81 -2.65 15.05 6.77
C SER A 81 -2.75 14.15 8.00
N ARG A 82 -3.67 14.52 8.91
CA ARG A 82 -3.97 13.72 10.12
C ARG A 82 -4.44 12.30 9.75
N TRP A 83 -5.14 12.15 8.63
CA TRP A 83 -5.70 10.89 8.18
C TRP A 83 -4.64 9.94 7.64
N THR A 84 -3.86 10.36 6.66
CA THR A 84 -2.79 9.54 6.08
C THR A 84 -1.73 9.17 7.12
N SER A 85 -1.42 10.08 8.03
CA SER A 85 -0.52 9.82 9.16
C SER A 85 -1.07 8.75 10.12
N ALA A 86 -2.40 8.77 10.38
CA ALA A 86 -3.05 7.77 11.22
C ALA A 86 -3.14 6.39 10.55
N GLU A 87 -3.43 6.33 9.25
CA GLU A 87 -3.44 5.09 8.46
C GLU A 87 -2.08 4.42 8.46
N PHE A 88 -1.04 5.18 8.19
CA PHE A 88 0.33 4.69 8.22
C PHE A 88 0.71 4.15 9.61
N GLY A 89 0.42 4.90 10.68
CA GLY A 89 0.70 4.47 12.05
C GLY A 89 -0.03 3.17 12.42
N ARG A 90 -1.27 3.00 11.99
CA ARG A 90 -2.02 1.76 12.20
C ARG A 90 -1.48 0.58 11.42
N ALA A 91 -1.08 0.78 10.16
CA ALA A 91 -0.46 -0.26 9.35
C ALA A 91 0.80 -0.80 10.04
N LEU A 92 1.66 0.09 10.53
CA LEU A 92 2.86 -0.30 11.29
C LEU A 92 2.49 -1.06 12.56
N ALA A 93 1.54 -0.57 13.36
CA ALA A 93 1.12 -1.21 14.61
C ALA A 93 0.51 -2.60 14.39
N LYS A 94 -0.08 -2.86 13.23
CA LYS A 94 -0.64 -4.17 12.84
C LYS A 94 0.35 -5.06 12.09
N GLY A 95 1.57 -4.61 11.86
CA GLY A 95 2.58 -5.37 11.11
C GLY A 95 2.20 -5.58 9.64
N ILE A 96 1.40 -4.67 9.07
CA ILE A 96 1.09 -4.67 7.64
C ILE A 96 2.29 -4.16 6.88
N SER A 97 2.69 -4.86 5.83
CA SER A 97 3.80 -4.44 4.99
C SER A 97 3.45 -3.15 4.25
N VAL A 98 4.41 -2.23 4.18
CA VAL A 98 4.23 -0.94 3.51
C VAL A 98 5.13 -0.86 2.30
N LEU A 99 4.55 -0.53 1.14
CA LEU A 99 5.28 -0.04 -0.04
C LEU A 99 5.11 1.47 -0.12
N ARG A 100 6.20 2.21 0.08
CA ARG A 100 6.25 3.65 -0.09
C ARG A 100 6.58 4.01 -1.54
N VAL A 101 5.72 4.77 -2.17
CA VAL A 101 5.98 5.42 -3.46
C VAL A 101 6.36 6.86 -3.19
N GLY A 102 7.64 7.18 -3.32
CA GLY A 102 8.18 8.53 -3.06
C GLY A 102 8.04 9.45 -4.26
N TRP A 103 7.48 10.62 -4.05
CA TRP A 103 7.45 11.70 -5.05
C TRP A 103 8.82 12.36 -5.19
N PRO A 104 9.17 12.93 -6.37
CA PRO A 104 10.50 13.47 -6.65
C PRO A 104 10.98 14.52 -5.64
N ASP A 105 10.07 15.36 -5.14
CA ASP A 105 10.37 16.45 -4.21
C ASP A 105 10.15 16.08 -2.74
N THR A 106 10.02 14.79 -2.43
CA THR A 106 9.71 14.34 -1.08
C THR A 106 10.89 13.65 -0.43
N THR A 107 11.38 14.23 0.67
CA THR A 107 12.39 13.57 1.51
C THR A 107 11.74 12.46 2.34
N PRO A 108 12.27 11.21 2.32
CA PRO A 108 11.74 10.14 3.12
C PRO A 108 11.71 10.47 4.61
N SER A 109 10.56 10.30 5.25
CA SER A 109 10.45 10.43 6.70
C SER A 109 11.17 9.28 7.42
N ALA A 110 11.76 9.55 8.58
CA ALA A 110 12.31 8.50 9.44
C ALA A 110 11.26 7.43 9.82
N ARG A 111 9.98 7.79 9.83
CA ARG A 111 8.86 6.86 10.05
C ARG A 111 8.81 5.74 9.01
N THR A 112 9.26 6.00 7.78
CA THR A 112 9.23 5.05 6.65
C THR A 112 10.51 4.22 6.53
N ALA A 113 11.38 4.22 7.52
CA ALA A 113 12.69 3.55 7.47
C ALA A 113 12.61 2.05 7.17
N THR A 114 11.55 1.38 7.63
CA THR A 114 11.33 -0.06 7.43
C THR A 114 10.44 -0.40 6.23
N ALA A 115 9.88 0.62 5.55
CA ALA A 115 9.03 0.42 4.38
C ALA A 115 9.86 0.04 3.14
N SER A 116 9.32 -0.84 2.32
CA SER A 116 9.83 -1.04 0.96
C SER A 116 9.62 0.23 0.15
N ARG A 117 10.50 0.50 -0.80
CA ARG A 117 10.54 1.79 -1.51
C ARG A 117 10.43 1.62 -3.01
N ALA A 118 9.60 2.49 -3.60
CA ALA A 118 9.55 2.77 -5.03
C ALA A 118 9.68 4.28 -5.20
N GLU A 119 10.75 4.76 -5.81
CA GLU A 119 10.94 6.20 -6.02
C GLU A 119 10.50 6.57 -7.43
N LEU A 120 9.75 7.66 -7.55
CA LEU A 120 9.39 8.26 -8.84
C LEU A 120 10.45 9.27 -9.26
N LEU A 121 10.81 9.23 -10.52
CA LEU A 121 11.69 10.22 -11.13
C LEU A 121 10.88 11.48 -11.52
N PRO A 122 11.51 12.67 -11.59
CA PRO A 122 10.80 13.89 -11.98
C PRO A 122 10.08 13.79 -13.32
N GLU A 123 10.69 13.11 -14.29
CA GLU A 123 10.12 12.87 -15.62
C GLU A 123 8.97 11.85 -15.65
N GLU A 124 8.77 11.11 -14.58
CA GLU A 124 7.69 10.13 -14.46
C GLU A 124 6.39 10.73 -13.90
N VAL A 125 6.43 11.98 -13.43
CA VAL A 125 5.24 12.66 -12.89
C VAL A 125 4.88 13.84 -13.80
N ASP A 126 3.68 13.82 -14.36
CA ASP A 126 3.16 14.94 -15.12
C ASP A 126 2.69 16.05 -14.15
N PRO A 127 3.37 17.21 -14.14
CA PRO A 127 3.04 18.28 -13.20
C PRO A 127 1.68 18.95 -13.48
N THR A 128 1.13 18.76 -14.67
CA THR A 128 -0.14 19.37 -15.07
C THR A 128 -1.33 18.50 -14.65
N THR A 129 -1.22 17.20 -14.86
CA THR A 129 -2.32 16.24 -14.60
C THR A 129 -2.16 15.49 -13.29
N GLY A 130 -0.97 15.43 -12.72
CA GLY A 130 -0.64 14.59 -11.55
C GLY A 130 -0.59 13.09 -11.87
N ARG A 131 -0.65 12.73 -13.15
CA ARG A 131 -0.52 11.34 -13.59
C ARG A 131 0.93 10.90 -13.58
N ILE A 132 1.14 9.61 -13.37
CA ILE A 132 2.46 9.01 -13.44
C ILE A 132 2.62 8.20 -14.74
N ALA A 133 3.86 8.08 -15.20
CA ALA A 133 4.19 7.34 -16.41
C ALA A 133 3.78 5.86 -16.30
N GLU A 134 3.35 5.27 -17.40
CA GLU A 134 2.88 3.87 -17.43
C GLU A 134 3.96 2.88 -16.96
N GLY A 135 5.22 3.12 -17.34
CA GLY A 135 6.34 2.32 -16.87
C GLY A 135 6.56 2.39 -15.35
N ALA A 136 6.27 3.54 -14.73
CA ALA A 136 6.30 3.68 -13.27
C ALA A 136 5.13 2.93 -12.62
N VAL A 137 3.93 2.99 -13.20
CA VAL A 137 2.77 2.21 -12.74
C VAL A 137 3.10 0.71 -12.74
N GLU A 138 3.65 0.22 -13.85
CA GLU A 138 4.04 -1.19 -13.99
C GLU A 138 5.08 -1.60 -12.94
N ARG A 139 6.13 -0.80 -12.76
CA ARG A 139 7.18 -1.04 -11.76
C ARG A 139 6.62 -1.10 -10.34
N ILE A 140 5.72 -0.17 -9.99
CA ILE A 140 5.08 -0.14 -8.67
C ILE A 140 4.23 -1.40 -8.46
N CYS A 141 3.45 -1.82 -9.45
CA CYS A 141 2.64 -3.04 -9.37
C CYS A 141 3.49 -4.29 -9.14
N LEU A 142 4.62 -4.42 -9.84
CA LEU A 142 5.55 -5.54 -9.67
C LEU A 142 6.20 -5.54 -8.27
N GLN A 143 6.63 -4.38 -7.79
CA GLN A 143 7.19 -4.24 -6.45
C GLN A 143 6.15 -4.54 -5.36
N LEU A 144 4.90 -4.16 -5.56
CA LEU A 144 3.83 -4.49 -4.63
C LEU A 144 3.61 -6.01 -4.52
N GLU A 145 3.62 -6.72 -5.64
CA GLU A 145 3.54 -8.18 -5.64
C GLU A 145 4.71 -8.83 -4.90
N GLU A 146 5.91 -8.30 -5.06
CA GLU A 146 7.09 -8.78 -4.37
C GLU A 146 6.96 -8.57 -2.85
N VAL A 147 6.61 -7.35 -2.41
CA VAL A 147 6.39 -7.02 -0.99
C VAL A 147 5.34 -7.94 -0.36
N ARG A 148 4.25 -8.18 -1.05
CA ARG A 148 3.19 -9.09 -0.59
C ARG A 148 3.73 -10.52 -0.43
N SER A 149 4.46 -11.01 -1.40
CA SER A 149 5.01 -12.38 -1.39
C SER A 149 6.01 -12.57 -0.25
N GLN A 150 6.90 -11.60 -0.02
CA GLN A 150 7.86 -11.61 1.07
C GLN A 150 7.16 -11.58 2.44
N SER A 151 6.18 -10.72 2.60
CA SER A 151 5.39 -10.62 3.83
C SER A 151 4.70 -11.94 4.18
N HIS A 152 4.14 -12.61 3.18
CA HIS A 152 3.51 -13.91 3.39
C HIS A 152 4.52 -14.98 3.79
N ALA A 153 5.66 -15.03 3.14
CA ALA A 153 6.72 -15.99 3.47
C ALA A 153 7.18 -15.85 4.93
N VAL A 154 7.43 -14.61 5.38
CA VAL A 154 7.83 -14.33 6.77
C VAL A 154 6.76 -14.76 7.76
N ARG A 155 5.48 -14.47 7.50
CA ARG A 155 4.36 -14.89 8.38
C ARG A 155 4.26 -16.41 8.47
N SER A 156 4.43 -17.11 7.36
CA SER A 156 4.38 -18.57 7.31
C SER A 156 5.51 -19.22 8.10
N VAL A 157 6.73 -18.69 7.97
CA VAL A 157 7.90 -19.18 8.73
C VAL A 157 7.71 -18.95 10.22
N ASN A 158 7.23 -17.78 10.63
CA ASN A 158 6.97 -17.46 12.03
C ASN A 158 5.88 -18.37 12.63
N LEU A 159 4.83 -18.67 11.87
CA LEU A 159 3.78 -19.58 12.30
C LEU A 159 4.31 -21.00 12.55
N VAL A 160 5.12 -21.53 11.63
CA VAL A 160 5.75 -22.85 11.76
C VAL A 160 6.72 -22.88 12.94
N SER A 161 7.49 -21.82 13.14
CA SER A 161 8.41 -21.71 14.26
C SER A 161 7.68 -21.69 15.61
N ASN A 162 6.60 -20.91 15.71
CA ASN A 162 5.79 -20.85 16.92
C ASN A 162 5.09 -22.18 17.24
N LEU A 163 4.62 -22.91 16.23
CA LEU A 163 4.05 -24.25 16.40
C LEU A 163 5.10 -25.25 16.90
N ARG A 164 6.32 -25.19 16.41
CA ARG A 164 7.43 -26.04 16.89
C ARG A 164 7.80 -25.79 18.35
N ASN A 165 7.73 -24.53 18.79
CA ASN A 165 8.08 -24.15 20.16
C ASN A 165 6.93 -24.41 21.16
N ALA A 166 5.73 -24.74 20.69
CA ALA A 166 4.55 -25.02 21.52
C ALA A 166 4.33 -26.53 21.79
N ILE A 167 5.18 -27.39 21.24
CA ILE A 167 5.22 -28.85 21.45
C ILE A 167 6.42 -29.19 22.34
#